data_d6ff026003618079c75b319f48c6bbe8
#
_entry.id   d6ff026003618079c75b319f48c6bbe8
#
_cell.length_a   1.000
_cell.length_b   1.000
_cell.length_c   1.000
_cell.angle_alpha   90.00
_cell.angle_beta   90.00
_cell.angle_gamma   90.00
#
_symmetry.space_group_name_H-M   'P 1'
#
loop_
_entity.id
_entity.type
_entity.pdbx_description
1 polymer ?
#
loop_
_entity_poly.entity_id
_entity_poly.type
_entity_poly.pdbx_seq_one_letter_code
_entity_poly.pdbx_strand_id
1 'polypeptide(L)'
;MKEDLVYGIARENDIRVPHGGNGTFPMYRMNFSDGEGNIVKTYEPNGIYVVGVEQSDNLLNLKRVAWNGAQFAEATPDQIVSTDTSADVSLGIATKEESRRQTVVLLRVGGSLADTTVTVGNSKMAAGRGDMVEMPQNPEPEALYYVYAAGGLDALHTYPNDAIVKADELFGVVLDQNQNYVWVRGDKENEYEMDLSDVPSVFTSGTLDPEKLEEGVGKTIVDLSGCTLDEVLYFVSHDRPVLANTKEGVKCIVGYDEYNTYLLNPGEDEWYYYGIQDSTDLFLAAGNEFYSYIEK
;
A
#
# COMPACT_ATOMS: atom_id res chain seq x y z
N MET A 1 -32.04 17.43 14.18
CA MET A 1 -30.85 16.61 13.82
C MET A 1 -30.83 15.22 14.47
N LYS A 2 -31.83 14.83 15.19
CA LYS A 2 -31.86 13.51 15.86
C LYS A 2 -31.93 12.30 14.89
N GLU A 3 -32.44 12.51 13.69
CA GLU A 3 -32.65 11.48 12.69
C GLU A 3 -32.08 11.92 11.33
N ASP A 4 -31.36 13.03 11.28
CA ASP A 4 -30.84 13.58 10.04
C ASP A 4 -29.45 12.98 9.74
N LEU A 5 -29.26 12.54 8.53
CA LEU A 5 -27.96 12.13 8.00
C LEU A 5 -27.31 13.34 7.31
N VAL A 6 -26.09 13.65 7.72
CA VAL A 6 -25.27 14.68 7.09
C VAL A 6 -24.11 14.01 6.35
N TYR A 7 -24.01 14.24 5.04
CA TYR A 7 -22.94 13.67 4.23
C TYR A 7 -22.38 14.69 3.23
N GLY A 8 -21.10 14.57 2.99
CA GLY A 8 -20.40 15.43 2.03
C GLY A 8 -20.15 14.72 0.70
N ILE A 9 -20.08 15.50 -0.37
CA ILE A 9 -19.78 15.04 -1.73
C ILE A 9 -18.48 15.72 -2.17
N ALA A 10 -17.47 14.92 -2.48
CA ALA A 10 -16.21 15.35 -3.07
C ALA A 10 -16.13 14.91 -4.53
N ARG A 11 -15.40 15.64 -5.36
CA ARG A 11 -15.05 15.19 -6.71
C ARG A 11 -13.76 14.42 -6.65
N GLU A 12 -13.68 13.32 -7.36
CA GLU A 12 -12.47 12.50 -7.44
C GLU A 12 -11.23 13.31 -7.83
N ASN A 13 -11.36 14.20 -8.80
CA ASN A 13 -10.28 15.07 -9.26
C ASN A 13 -9.80 16.12 -8.23
N ASP A 14 -10.58 16.38 -7.19
CA ASP A 14 -10.24 17.34 -6.14
C ASP A 14 -9.57 16.66 -4.93
N ILE A 15 -9.65 15.32 -4.85
CA ILE A 15 -9.02 14.53 -3.79
C ILE A 15 -7.51 14.58 -3.97
N ARG A 16 -6.81 14.97 -2.92
CA ARG A 16 -5.34 15.03 -2.88
C ARG A 16 -4.85 14.15 -1.73
N VAL A 17 -4.09 13.12 -2.09
CA VAL A 17 -3.40 12.29 -1.11
C VAL A 17 -1.93 12.68 -1.19
N PRO A 18 -1.40 13.44 -0.22
CA PRO A 18 0.04 13.70 -0.17
C PRO A 18 0.78 12.37 0.05
N HIS A 19 1.96 12.23 -0.54
CA HIS A 19 2.84 11.12 -0.26
C HIS A 19 3.08 11.03 1.26
N GLY A 20 2.66 9.91 1.87
CA GLY A 20 2.85 9.65 3.31
C GLY A 20 1.90 10.39 4.28
N GLY A 21 0.82 11.00 3.80
CA GLY A 21 -0.13 11.76 4.63
C GLY A 21 -1.58 11.29 4.50
N ASN A 22 -2.41 11.67 5.49
CA ASN A 22 -3.86 11.48 5.41
C ASN A 22 -4.42 12.26 4.23
N GLY A 23 -5.17 11.61 3.37
CA GLY A 23 -5.82 12.23 2.21
C GLY A 23 -6.78 13.35 2.64
N THR A 24 -6.74 14.47 1.92
CA THR A 24 -7.71 15.53 2.09
C THR A 24 -8.88 15.29 1.14
N PHE A 25 -10.08 15.15 1.69
CA PHE A 25 -11.33 14.99 0.94
C PHE A 25 -12.08 16.32 0.91
N PRO A 26 -11.84 17.17 -0.09
CA PRO A 26 -12.47 18.48 -0.18
C PRO A 26 -13.91 18.34 -0.69
N MET A 27 -14.88 18.35 0.21
CA MET A 27 -16.30 18.26 -0.10
C MET A 27 -16.78 19.61 -0.66
N TYR A 28 -17.22 19.61 -1.90
CA TYR A 28 -17.78 20.82 -2.53
C TYR A 28 -19.25 21.03 -2.18
N ARG A 29 -19.94 19.99 -1.71
CA ARG A 29 -21.34 20.02 -1.31
C ARG A 29 -21.56 19.17 -0.08
N MET A 30 -22.42 19.61 0.83
CA MET A 30 -22.93 18.82 1.95
C MET A 30 -24.46 18.78 1.85
N ASN A 31 -25.01 17.60 2.02
CA ASN A 31 -26.44 17.37 2.07
C ASN A 31 -26.88 16.97 3.47
N PHE A 32 -28.03 17.46 3.85
CA PHE A 32 -28.74 17.11 5.09
C PHE A 32 -30.01 16.39 4.68
N SER A 33 -30.16 15.14 5.10
CA SER A 33 -31.36 14.35 4.79
C SER A 33 -32.11 14.02 6.08
N ASP A 34 -33.43 13.97 6.01
CA ASP A 34 -34.27 13.51 7.10
C ASP A 34 -34.18 11.97 7.30
N GLY A 35 -34.90 11.46 8.31
CA GLY A 35 -34.94 10.03 8.60
C GLY A 35 -35.58 9.16 7.48
N GLU A 36 -36.23 9.79 6.50
CA GLU A 36 -36.83 9.15 5.34
C GLU A 36 -35.86 9.17 4.12
N GLY A 37 -34.72 9.86 4.23
CA GLY A 37 -33.73 9.97 3.17
C GLY A 37 -33.93 11.13 2.20
N ASN A 38 -34.92 12.02 2.43
CA ASN A 38 -35.14 13.20 1.62
C ASN A 38 -34.11 14.29 1.96
N ILE A 39 -33.55 14.96 0.96
CA ILE A 39 -32.63 16.08 1.19
C ILE A 39 -33.42 17.31 1.61
N VAL A 40 -33.29 17.68 2.90
CA VAL A 40 -33.97 18.84 3.49
C VAL A 40 -33.16 20.12 3.39
N LYS A 41 -31.83 20.02 3.27
CA LYS A 41 -30.92 21.16 3.12
C LYS A 41 -29.68 20.76 2.34
N THR A 42 -29.17 21.69 1.56
CA THR A 42 -27.88 21.57 0.86
C THR A 42 -27.02 22.77 1.22
N TYR A 43 -25.76 22.53 1.52
CA TYR A 43 -24.74 23.55 1.71
C TYR A 43 -23.70 23.38 0.60
N GLU A 44 -23.60 24.36 -0.28
CA GLU A 44 -22.71 24.37 -1.44
C GLU A 44 -22.08 25.76 -1.61
N PRO A 45 -20.98 26.04 -0.90
CA PRO A 45 -20.30 27.32 -0.98
C PRO A 45 -19.48 27.40 -2.28
N ASN A 46 -19.56 28.51 -2.98
CA ASN A 46 -18.87 28.69 -4.24
C ASN A 46 -17.35 28.85 -4.03
N GLY A 47 -16.54 28.00 -4.66
CA GLY A 47 -15.08 28.05 -4.61
C GLY A 47 -14.45 27.68 -3.27
N ILE A 48 -15.25 27.22 -2.31
CA ILE A 48 -14.82 26.79 -0.97
C ILE A 48 -15.22 25.32 -0.79
N TYR A 49 -14.38 24.59 -0.10
CA TYR A 49 -14.57 23.17 0.18
C TYR A 49 -14.60 22.94 1.70
N VAL A 50 -15.37 21.96 2.13
CA VAL A 50 -15.39 21.52 3.53
C VAL A 50 -14.48 20.31 3.65
N VAL A 51 -13.54 20.34 4.59
CA VAL A 51 -12.57 19.25 4.84
C VAL A 51 -12.74 18.60 6.20
N GLY A 52 -13.59 19.16 7.03
CA GLY A 52 -13.89 18.60 8.34
C GLY A 52 -15.18 19.18 8.90
N VAL A 53 -15.90 18.37 9.67
CA VAL A 53 -17.15 18.73 10.33
C VAL A 53 -17.04 18.30 11.78
N GLU A 54 -17.24 19.24 12.70
CA GLU A 54 -17.26 18.98 14.14
C GLU A 54 -18.62 19.38 14.68
N GLN A 55 -19.29 18.46 15.37
CA GLN A 55 -20.54 18.76 16.03
C GLN A 55 -20.29 19.17 17.47
N SER A 56 -20.89 20.29 17.88
CA SER A 56 -20.93 20.76 19.27
C SER A 56 -22.35 21.19 19.58
N ASP A 57 -23.02 20.44 20.41
CA ASP A 57 -24.44 20.67 20.77
C ASP A 57 -25.34 20.74 19.50
N ASN A 58 -25.92 21.92 19.26
CA ASN A 58 -26.77 22.21 18.11
C ASN A 58 -26.01 22.89 16.94
N LEU A 59 -24.68 22.94 17.02
CA LEU A 59 -23.82 23.58 16.04
C LEU A 59 -23.01 22.53 15.27
N LEU A 60 -22.93 22.68 13.93
CA LEU A 60 -21.95 22.02 13.09
C LEU A 60 -20.89 23.05 12.69
N ASN A 61 -19.69 22.87 13.20
CA ASN A 61 -18.54 23.67 12.85
C ASN A 61 -17.89 23.09 11.60
N LEU A 62 -17.74 23.88 10.56
CA LEU A 62 -17.19 23.46 9.28
C LEU A 62 -15.75 23.98 9.14
N LYS A 63 -14.79 23.07 9.02
CA LYS A 63 -13.44 23.41 8.58
C LYS A 63 -13.44 23.55 7.08
N ARG A 64 -13.04 24.72 6.57
CA ARG A 64 -13.13 25.04 5.15
C ARG A 64 -11.78 25.37 4.56
N VAL A 65 -11.62 25.06 3.29
CA VAL A 65 -10.44 25.40 2.50
C VAL A 65 -10.84 25.96 1.13
N ALA A 66 -9.98 26.76 0.54
CA ALA A 66 -10.13 27.27 -0.81
C ALA A 66 -8.91 26.87 -1.66
N TRP A 67 -9.12 26.59 -2.92
CA TRP A 67 -8.03 26.32 -3.85
C TRP A 67 -7.39 27.63 -4.32
N ASN A 68 -6.09 27.80 -4.11
CA ASN A 68 -5.33 29.01 -4.48
C ASN A 68 -4.60 28.90 -5.83
N GLY A 69 -4.85 27.82 -6.58
CA GLY A 69 -4.17 27.53 -7.85
C GLY A 69 -3.00 26.52 -7.73
N ALA A 70 -2.48 26.33 -6.52
CA ALA A 70 -1.38 25.39 -6.25
C ALA A 70 -1.72 24.37 -5.15
N GLN A 71 -2.40 24.82 -4.09
CA GLN A 71 -2.76 23.99 -2.94
C GLN A 71 -4.05 24.50 -2.29
N PHE A 72 -4.64 23.67 -1.43
CA PHE A 72 -5.73 24.10 -0.56
C PHE A 72 -5.17 24.94 0.60
N ALA A 73 -5.70 26.15 0.76
CA ALA A 73 -5.41 27.07 1.86
C ALA A 73 -6.63 27.15 2.80
N GLU A 74 -6.39 27.32 4.07
CA GLU A 74 -7.46 27.51 5.05
C GLU A 74 -8.35 28.71 4.67
N ALA A 75 -9.66 28.49 4.71
CA ALA A 75 -10.68 29.52 4.55
C ALA A 75 -11.36 29.77 5.89
N THR A 76 -12.04 30.93 6.00
CA THR A 76 -12.78 31.27 7.22
C THR A 76 -13.73 30.12 7.61
N PRO A 77 -13.69 29.63 8.84
CA PRO A 77 -14.63 28.61 9.33
C PRO A 77 -16.08 29.09 9.19
N ASP A 78 -17.01 28.15 9.10
CA ASP A 78 -18.44 28.45 9.05
C ASP A 78 -19.20 27.56 10.00
N GLN A 79 -20.40 27.97 10.36
CA GLN A 79 -21.22 27.24 11.34
C GLN A 79 -22.64 27.08 10.78
N ILE A 80 -23.16 25.88 10.94
CA ILE A 80 -24.57 25.60 10.68
C ILE A 80 -25.25 25.33 11.98
N VAL A 81 -26.25 26.15 12.33
CA VAL A 81 -27.04 26.03 13.54
C VAL A 81 -28.26 25.17 13.26
N SER A 82 -28.52 24.19 14.12
CA SER A 82 -29.81 23.51 14.16
C SER A 82 -30.78 24.30 15.05
N THR A 83 -31.93 24.63 14.51
CA THR A 83 -33.00 25.28 15.26
C THR A 83 -33.85 24.34 16.10
N ASP A 84 -33.55 23.04 16.02
CA ASP A 84 -34.30 22.00 16.73
C ASP A 84 -33.79 21.93 18.19
N THR A 85 -34.60 22.39 19.11
CA THR A 85 -34.28 22.49 20.54
C THR A 85 -34.49 21.21 21.33
N SER A 86 -34.80 20.08 20.67
CA SER A 86 -34.92 18.81 21.37
C SER A 86 -33.52 18.30 21.75
N ALA A 87 -33.08 18.74 22.95
CA ALA A 87 -31.90 18.16 23.59
C ALA A 87 -32.13 16.66 23.81
N ASP A 88 -31.14 15.91 23.51
CA ASP A 88 -30.72 14.60 23.93
C ASP A 88 -30.53 13.54 22.84
N VAL A 89 -29.38 12.95 22.97
CA VAL A 89 -28.81 11.79 22.26
C VAL A 89 -28.18 12.13 20.91
N SER A 90 -26.99 12.70 20.95
CA SER A 90 -26.12 12.66 19.80
C SER A 90 -25.43 11.28 19.70
N LEU A 91 -25.71 10.54 18.65
CA LEU A 91 -24.88 9.40 18.26
C LEU A 91 -23.61 9.98 17.65
N GLY A 92 -22.46 9.77 18.26
CA GLY A 92 -21.18 10.27 17.77
C GLY A 92 -20.17 9.15 17.62
N ILE A 93 -19.39 9.20 16.56
CA ILE A 93 -18.21 8.36 16.40
C ILE A 93 -16.99 9.22 16.77
N ALA A 94 -16.21 8.77 17.75
CA ALA A 94 -14.94 9.39 18.10
C ALA A 94 -13.81 8.40 17.90
N THR A 95 -12.70 8.88 17.39
CA THR A 95 -11.46 8.10 17.29
C THR A 95 -10.52 8.53 18.40
N LYS A 96 -9.92 7.58 19.09
CA LYS A 96 -8.88 7.80 20.08
C LYS A 96 -7.63 7.05 19.67
N GLU A 97 -6.53 7.76 19.58
CA GLU A 97 -5.22 7.14 19.41
C GLU A 97 -4.70 6.72 20.79
N GLU A 98 -4.36 5.44 20.93
CA GLU A 98 -3.68 4.96 22.12
C GLU A 98 -2.18 4.83 21.88
N SER A 99 -1.39 4.91 22.97
CA SER A 99 0.09 4.90 22.94
C SER A 99 0.74 3.68 22.29
N ARG A 100 -0.04 2.68 21.88
CA ARG A 100 0.39 1.48 21.15
C ARG A 100 0.02 1.48 19.65
N ARG A 101 -0.23 2.64 19.06
CA ARG A 101 -0.57 2.83 17.64
C ARG A 101 -1.88 2.14 17.17
N GLN A 102 -2.78 1.84 18.07
CA GLN A 102 -4.10 1.36 17.70
C GLN A 102 -5.09 2.53 17.72
N THR A 103 -5.75 2.76 16.59
CA THR A 103 -6.88 3.67 16.51
C THR A 103 -8.11 2.96 17.07
N VAL A 104 -8.61 3.43 18.22
CA VAL A 104 -9.84 2.91 18.80
C VAL A 104 -11.00 3.76 18.32
N VAL A 105 -11.97 3.14 17.67
CA VAL A 105 -13.23 3.78 17.27
C VAL A 105 -14.23 3.67 18.43
N LEU A 106 -14.65 4.80 18.99
CA LEU A 106 -15.60 4.87 20.08
C LEU A 106 -16.95 5.34 19.54
N LEU A 107 -17.99 4.56 19.80
CA LEU A 107 -19.37 5.01 19.59
C LEU A 107 -19.82 5.74 20.86
N ARG A 108 -20.08 7.04 20.73
CA ARG A 108 -20.68 7.84 21.80
C ARG A 108 -22.20 7.84 21.64
N VAL A 109 -22.89 7.39 22.64
CA VAL A 109 -24.36 7.44 22.75
C VAL A 109 -24.70 8.45 23.84
N GLY A 110 -25.51 9.45 23.55
CA GLY A 110 -26.01 10.39 24.55
C GLY A 110 -27.05 9.68 25.42
N GLY A 111 -26.76 9.51 26.70
CA GLY A 111 -27.65 8.88 27.66
C GLY A 111 -26.94 7.81 28.52
N SER A 112 -27.57 7.44 29.64
CA SER A 112 -27.05 6.35 30.48
C SER A 112 -27.46 5.01 29.91
N LEU A 113 -26.46 4.15 29.63
CA LEU A 113 -26.69 2.76 29.23
C LEU A 113 -26.94 1.82 30.43
N ALA A 114 -27.08 2.36 31.64
CA ALA A 114 -27.12 1.59 32.88
C ALA A 114 -28.27 0.55 32.92
N ASP A 115 -29.37 0.81 32.20
CA ASP A 115 -30.57 -0.03 32.20
C ASP A 115 -30.87 -0.60 30.79
N THR A 116 -29.92 -0.52 29.86
CA THR A 116 -30.13 -0.95 28.47
C THR A 116 -29.42 -2.27 28.23
N THR A 117 -30.17 -3.30 27.82
CA THR A 117 -29.58 -4.54 27.36
C THR A 117 -28.94 -4.33 25.97
N VAL A 118 -27.59 -4.26 25.94
CA VAL A 118 -26.86 -4.17 24.69
C VAL A 118 -26.79 -5.54 24.06
N THR A 119 -27.46 -5.71 22.93
CA THR A 119 -27.34 -6.92 22.12
C THR A 119 -26.27 -6.69 21.04
N VAL A 120 -25.15 -7.38 21.13
CA VAL A 120 -24.17 -7.40 20.06
C VAL A 120 -24.65 -8.40 19.02
N GLY A 121 -25.25 -7.90 17.97
CA GLY A 121 -25.64 -8.70 16.81
C GLY A 121 -24.46 -8.79 15.83
N ASN A 122 -24.22 -9.98 15.28
CA ASN A 122 -23.43 -10.05 14.06
C ASN A 122 -24.15 -9.23 12.99
N SER A 123 -23.40 -8.43 12.21
CA SER A 123 -23.97 -7.70 11.09
C SER A 123 -24.65 -8.73 10.16
N LYS A 124 -25.97 -8.84 10.28
CA LYS A 124 -26.72 -9.54 9.25
C LYS A 124 -26.77 -8.58 8.09
N MET A 125 -26.11 -8.93 7.00
CA MET A 125 -26.38 -8.29 5.72
C MET A 125 -27.89 -8.38 5.51
N ALA A 126 -28.58 -7.25 5.57
CA ALA A 126 -29.94 -7.15 5.11
C ALA A 126 -29.91 -7.19 3.56
N ALA A 127 -29.71 -8.38 3.02
CA ALA A 127 -30.01 -8.59 1.61
C ALA A 127 -31.51 -8.46 1.45
N GLY A 128 -31.94 -7.39 0.80
CA GLY A 128 -33.30 -7.29 0.29
C GLY A 128 -33.58 -8.52 -0.58
N ARG A 129 -34.81 -9.07 -0.49
CA ARG A 129 -35.18 -10.20 -1.33
C ARG A 129 -35.06 -9.78 -2.80
N GLY A 130 -34.03 -10.30 -3.47
CA GLY A 130 -33.91 -10.23 -4.92
C GLY A 130 -32.73 -9.41 -5.47
N ASP A 131 -32.09 -8.55 -4.69
CA ASP A 131 -30.92 -7.83 -5.14
C ASP A 131 -29.68 -8.50 -4.56
N MET A 132 -29.03 -9.34 -5.36
CA MET A 132 -27.63 -9.63 -5.13
C MET A 132 -26.88 -8.32 -5.42
N VAL A 133 -26.40 -7.65 -4.38
CA VAL A 133 -25.36 -6.65 -4.53
C VAL A 133 -24.12 -7.44 -4.94
N GLU A 134 -23.85 -7.49 -6.23
CA GLU A 134 -22.50 -7.84 -6.68
C GLU A 134 -21.59 -6.74 -6.11
N MET A 135 -20.93 -7.08 -5.01
CA MET A 135 -19.78 -6.27 -4.62
C MET A 135 -18.82 -6.38 -5.80
N PRO A 136 -18.39 -5.25 -6.39
CA PRO A 136 -17.28 -5.31 -7.33
C PRO A 136 -16.19 -6.08 -6.58
N GLN A 137 -15.69 -7.17 -7.17
CA GLN A 137 -14.50 -7.80 -6.66
C GLN A 137 -13.50 -6.66 -6.56
N ASN A 138 -13.09 -6.34 -5.34
CA ASN A 138 -11.95 -5.46 -5.19
C ASN A 138 -10.87 -6.06 -6.10
N PRO A 139 -10.32 -5.31 -7.05
CA PRO A 139 -9.14 -5.77 -7.73
C PRO A 139 -8.20 -6.26 -6.64
N GLU A 140 -7.57 -7.40 -6.85
CA GLU A 140 -6.56 -7.90 -5.89
C GLU A 140 -5.69 -6.70 -5.51
N PRO A 141 -5.48 -6.44 -4.21
CA PRO A 141 -4.73 -5.28 -3.82
C PRO A 141 -3.38 -5.35 -4.54
N GLU A 142 -3.09 -4.32 -5.34
CA GLU A 142 -1.79 -4.21 -5.98
C GLU A 142 -0.72 -4.38 -4.90
N ALA A 143 0.28 -5.23 -5.18
CA ALA A 143 1.38 -5.42 -4.24
C ALA A 143 2.02 -4.06 -3.97
N LEU A 144 2.22 -3.73 -2.69
CA LEU A 144 2.83 -2.48 -2.27
C LEU A 144 4.15 -2.75 -1.57
N TYR A 145 5.16 -1.99 -1.97
CA TYR A 145 6.50 -2.03 -1.40
C TYR A 145 6.81 -0.70 -0.72
N TYR A 146 7.17 -0.77 0.55
CA TYR A 146 7.41 0.36 1.42
C TYR A 146 8.92 0.59 1.56
N VAL A 147 9.40 1.76 1.18
CA VAL A 147 10.80 2.15 1.37
C VAL A 147 10.94 2.92 2.67
N TYR A 148 11.71 2.38 3.60
CA TYR A 148 12.06 3.05 4.85
C TYR A 148 13.53 3.44 4.85
N ALA A 149 13.79 4.72 5.13
CA ALA A 149 15.12 5.28 5.25
C ALA A 149 15.15 6.37 6.33
N ALA A 150 16.31 6.63 6.90
CA ALA A 150 16.51 7.66 7.93
C ALA A 150 15.49 7.62 9.08
N GLY A 151 14.97 6.42 9.40
CA GLY A 151 14.03 6.21 10.51
C GLY A 151 12.57 6.52 10.19
N GLY A 152 12.18 6.70 8.94
CA GLY A 152 10.81 6.94 8.51
C GLY A 152 10.47 6.30 7.18
N LEU A 153 9.18 6.27 6.85
CA LEU A 153 8.68 5.90 5.53
C LEU A 153 9.02 7.02 4.54
N ASP A 154 9.78 6.70 3.49
CA ASP A 154 10.13 7.66 2.44
C ASP A 154 9.22 7.55 1.22
N ALA A 155 8.99 6.34 0.72
CA ALA A 155 8.22 6.12 -0.52
C ALA A 155 7.39 4.83 -0.49
N LEU A 156 6.35 4.81 -1.34
CA LEU A 156 5.58 3.63 -1.70
C LEU A 156 5.73 3.36 -3.19
N HIS A 157 5.94 2.10 -3.53
CA HIS A 157 6.06 1.63 -4.89
C HIS A 157 5.14 0.44 -5.14
N THR A 158 4.67 0.29 -6.37
CA THR A 158 3.92 -0.90 -6.83
C THR A 158 4.85 -1.97 -7.41
N TYR A 159 6.06 -1.58 -7.77
CA TYR A 159 7.06 -2.48 -8.33
C TYR A 159 8.25 -2.64 -7.37
N PRO A 160 8.71 -3.88 -7.13
CA PRO A 160 9.80 -4.16 -6.20
C PRO A 160 11.14 -3.57 -6.66
N ASN A 161 11.43 -3.61 -7.95
CA ASN A 161 12.66 -3.04 -8.53
C ASN A 161 12.77 -1.53 -8.24
N ASP A 162 11.71 -0.76 -8.48
CA ASP A 162 11.70 0.69 -8.18
C ASP A 162 11.92 0.97 -6.71
N ALA A 163 11.33 0.13 -5.84
CA ALA A 163 11.51 0.24 -4.40
C ALA A 163 12.96 -0.08 -3.98
N ILE A 164 13.58 -1.11 -4.56
CA ILE A 164 14.96 -1.52 -4.25
C ILE A 164 15.95 -0.43 -4.67
N VAL A 165 15.87 0.03 -5.92
CA VAL A 165 16.73 1.11 -6.41
C VAL A 165 16.59 2.35 -5.53
N LYS A 166 15.36 2.70 -5.12
CA LYS A 166 15.13 3.84 -4.24
C LYS A 166 15.70 3.62 -2.84
N ALA A 167 15.56 2.41 -2.29
CA ALA A 167 16.11 2.06 -0.99
C ALA A 167 17.64 2.06 -1.00
N ASP A 168 18.26 1.60 -2.10
CA ASP A 168 19.72 1.66 -2.25
C ASP A 168 20.24 3.09 -2.25
N GLU A 169 19.63 3.99 -3.02
CA GLU A 169 19.98 5.42 -3.01
C GLU A 169 19.89 6.06 -1.62
N LEU A 170 18.91 5.66 -0.82
CA LEU A 170 18.60 6.27 0.48
C LEU A 170 19.24 5.55 1.67
N PHE A 171 20.01 4.49 1.45
CA PHE A 171 20.56 3.63 2.50
C PHE A 171 19.47 3.01 3.37
N GLY A 172 18.41 2.57 2.73
CA GLY A 172 17.18 2.12 3.36
C GLY A 172 16.91 0.63 3.23
N VAL A 173 15.65 0.29 3.48
CA VAL A 173 15.11 -1.06 3.40
C VAL A 173 13.79 -1.07 2.66
N VAL A 174 13.43 -2.20 2.05
CA VAL A 174 12.15 -2.43 1.39
C VAL A 174 11.36 -3.47 2.18
N LEU A 175 10.12 -3.14 2.54
CA LEU A 175 9.17 -4.05 3.15
C LEU A 175 7.98 -4.29 2.21
N ASP A 176 7.40 -5.48 2.27
CA ASP A 176 6.11 -5.77 1.63
C ASP A 176 4.93 -5.23 2.46
N GLN A 177 3.71 -5.43 1.97
CA GLN A 177 2.47 -5.03 2.66
C GLN A 177 2.22 -5.80 3.97
N ASN A 178 2.88 -6.96 4.16
CA ASN A 178 2.82 -7.76 5.38
C ASN A 178 3.94 -7.40 6.37
N GLN A 179 4.77 -6.39 6.03
CA GLN A 179 5.94 -5.95 6.79
C GLN A 179 7.10 -6.96 6.79
N ASN A 180 7.15 -7.87 5.84
CA ASN A 180 8.32 -8.72 5.63
C ASN A 180 9.41 -7.94 4.89
N TYR A 181 10.67 -8.23 5.23
CA TYR A 181 11.79 -7.67 4.49
C TYR A 181 11.86 -8.28 3.08
N VAL A 182 11.79 -7.40 2.08
CA VAL A 182 12.01 -7.76 0.67
C VAL A 182 13.47 -7.57 0.30
N TRP A 183 14.06 -6.45 0.77
CA TRP A 183 15.43 -6.10 0.51
C TRP A 183 15.97 -5.16 1.59
N VAL A 184 17.23 -5.33 1.96
CA VAL A 184 17.91 -4.52 2.98
C VAL A 184 19.28 -4.12 2.48
N ARG A 185 19.57 -2.83 2.44
CA ARG A 185 20.89 -2.38 2.04
C ARG A 185 21.96 -2.85 3.00
N GLY A 186 23.01 -3.46 2.43
CA GLY A 186 24.17 -3.93 3.19
C GLY A 186 23.95 -5.22 3.98
N ASP A 187 22.78 -5.82 3.89
CA ASP A 187 22.50 -7.16 4.42
C ASP A 187 22.76 -8.22 3.34
N LYS A 188 23.99 -8.28 2.92
CA LYS A 188 24.51 -9.20 1.91
C LYS A 188 25.83 -9.77 2.40
N GLU A 189 25.98 -11.08 2.33
CA GLU A 189 27.26 -11.74 2.64
C GLU A 189 28.36 -11.29 1.67
N ASN A 190 29.64 -11.40 2.07
CA ASN A 190 30.76 -11.05 1.19
C ASN A 190 30.97 -12.09 0.09
N GLU A 191 30.65 -13.34 0.38
CA GLU A 191 30.68 -14.47 -0.53
C GLU A 191 29.54 -15.40 -0.18
N TYR A 192 28.92 -16.02 -1.17
CA TYR A 192 27.82 -16.95 -1.00
C TYR A 192 27.79 -17.98 -2.13
N GLU A 193 27.54 -19.22 -1.78
CA GLU A 193 27.34 -20.32 -2.73
C GLU A 193 26.11 -21.12 -2.30
N MET A 194 25.14 -21.19 -3.17
CA MET A 194 23.93 -21.95 -2.97
C MET A 194 24.15 -23.43 -3.27
N ASP A 195 23.59 -24.32 -2.44
CA ASP A 195 23.53 -25.72 -2.80
C ASP A 195 22.58 -25.88 -4.00
N LEU A 196 23.07 -26.44 -5.09
CA LEU A 196 22.28 -26.64 -6.32
C LEU A 196 21.06 -27.54 -6.10
N SER A 197 21.05 -28.37 -5.05
CA SER A 197 19.87 -29.16 -4.68
C SER A 197 18.71 -28.31 -4.15
N ASP A 198 18.99 -27.12 -3.65
CA ASP A 198 18.01 -26.18 -3.13
C ASP A 198 17.49 -25.20 -4.19
N VAL A 199 18.15 -25.16 -5.36
CA VAL A 199 17.70 -24.32 -6.49
C VAL A 199 16.43 -24.94 -7.10
N PRO A 200 15.31 -24.19 -7.15
CA PRO A 200 14.07 -24.70 -7.73
C PRO A 200 14.27 -25.06 -9.20
N SER A 201 13.80 -26.23 -9.63
CA SER A 201 13.98 -26.74 -10.98
C SER A 201 13.46 -25.81 -12.08
N VAL A 202 12.49 -24.96 -11.78
CA VAL A 202 11.99 -23.96 -12.71
C VAL A 202 13.05 -22.89 -13.00
N PHE A 203 13.92 -22.56 -12.03
CA PHE A 203 15.03 -21.62 -12.20
C PHE A 203 16.18 -22.19 -13.03
N THR A 204 16.30 -23.51 -13.13
CA THR A 204 17.27 -24.17 -14.00
C THR A 204 16.68 -24.51 -15.38
N SER A 205 15.40 -24.26 -15.61
CA SER A 205 14.73 -24.54 -16.89
C SER A 205 14.98 -23.48 -17.97
N GLY A 206 15.45 -22.29 -17.59
CA GLY A 206 15.70 -21.18 -18.51
C GLY A 206 14.44 -20.43 -18.95
N THR A 207 13.31 -20.62 -18.27
CA THR A 207 12.11 -19.79 -18.49
C THR A 207 12.22 -18.46 -17.77
N LEU A 208 11.74 -17.39 -18.41
CA LEU A 208 11.54 -16.07 -17.77
C LEU A 208 10.05 -15.72 -17.66
N ASP A 209 9.17 -16.70 -17.86
CA ASP A 209 7.73 -16.51 -17.75
C ASP A 209 7.33 -16.46 -16.26
N PRO A 210 6.89 -15.29 -15.74
CA PRO A 210 6.62 -15.12 -14.32
C PRO A 210 5.53 -16.08 -13.78
N GLU A 211 4.52 -16.38 -14.60
CA GLU A 211 3.43 -17.30 -14.19
C GLU A 211 3.97 -18.73 -13.98
N LYS A 212 4.84 -19.19 -14.87
CA LYS A 212 5.48 -20.52 -14.74
C LYS A 212 6.47 -20.56 -13.59
N LEU A 213 7.20 -19.46 -13.37
CA LEU A 213 8.10 -19.33 -12.23
C LEU A 213 7.31 -19.40 -10.92
N GLU A 214 6.21 -18.64 -10.80
CA GLU A 214 5.37 -18.64 -9.61
C GLU A 214 4.74 -20.01 -9.35
N GLU A 215 4.22 -20.67 -10.39
CA GLU A 215 3.68 -22.03 -10.29
C GLU A 215 4.75 -23.03 -9.83
N GLY A 216 5.96 -22.92 -10.37
CA GLY A 216 7.07 -23.82 -10.08
C GLY A 216 7.65 -23.67 -8.68
N VAL A 217 7.68 -22.46 -8.15
CA VAL A 217 8.24 -22.17 -6.80
C VAL A 217 7.17 -22.18 -5.71
N GLY A 218 5.92 -21.84 -6.06
CA GLY A 218 4.84 -21.65 -5.10
C GLY A 218 4.99 -20.40 -4.21
N LYS A 219 5.81 -19.43 -4.63
CA LYS A 219 6.13 -18.17 -3.95
C LYS A 219 5.88 -17.01 -4.89
N THR A 220 5.84 -15.79 -4.38
CA THR A 220 5.63 -14.59 -5.21
C THR A 220 6.89 -14.26 -6.01
N ILE A 221 6.79 -14.26 -7.33
CA ILE A 221 7.88 -13.83 -8.21
C ILE A 221 8.00 -12.30 -8.16
N VAL A 222 9.23 -11.84 -8.09
CA VAL A 222 9.57 -10.41 -8.13
C VAL A 222 10.37 -10.11 -9.38
N ASP A 223 9.90 -9.11 -10.12
CA ASP A 223 10.63 -8.50 -11.23
C ASP A 223 11.65 -7.53 -10.64
N LEU A 224 12.92 -7.79 -10.90
CA LEU A 224 14.07 -7.01 -10.46
C LEU A 224 14.74 -6.28 -11.63
N SER A 225 14.04 -6.16 -12.75
CA SER A 225 14.58 -5.53 -13.96
C SER A 225 14.91 -4.07 -13.70
N GLY A 226 16.12 -3.69 -14.10
CA GLY A 226 16.67 -2.34 -13.83
C GLY A 226 17.50 -2.23 -12.57
N CYS A 227 17.42 -3.21 -11.64
CA CYS A 227 18.36 -3.29 -10.52
C CYS A 227 19.78 -3.57 -11.01
N THR A 228 20.76 -3.17 -10.25
CA THR A 228 22.16 -3.50 -10.48
C THR A 228 22.46 -4.94 -10.06
N LEU A 229 23.59 -5.49 -10.54
CA LEU A 229 24.04 -6.80 -10.09
C LEU A 229 24.22 -6.84 -8.57
N ASP A 230 24.77 -5.78 -7.96
CA ASP A 230 25.00 -5.71 -6.52
C ASP A 230 23.69 -5.80 -5.72
N GLU A 231 22.62 -5.12 -6.19
CA GLU A 231 21.32 -5.14 -5.56
C GLU A 231 20.66 -6.53 -5.64
N VAL A 232 20.80 -7.23 -6.75
CA VAL A 232 20.18 -8.57 -6.90
C VAL A 232 20.94 -9.69 -6.18
N LEU A 233 22.24 -9.51 -5.93
CA LEU A 233 23.04 -10.46 -5.15
C LEU A 233 22.57 -10.57 -3.69
N TYR A 234 21.83 -9.60 -3.18
CA TYR A 234 21.10 -9.71 -1.91
C TYR A 234 20.19 -10.95 -1.88
N PHE A 235 19.45 -11.21 -2.96
CA PHE A 235 18.57 -12.38 -3.04
C PHE A 235 19.36 -13.68 -3.00
N VAL A 236 20.48 -13.72 -3.71
CA VAL A 236 21.35 -14.90 -3.73
C VAL A 236 21.87 -15.21 -2.33
N SER A 237 22.33 -14.21 -1.56
CA SER A 237 22.80 -14.41 -0.18
C SER A 237 21.69 -14.79 0.83
N HIS A 238 20.43 -14.78 0.38
CA HIS A 238 19.27 -15.18 1.18
C HIS A 238 18.59 -16.43 0.61
N ASP A 239 19.35 -17.36 0.03
CA ASP A 239 18.87 -18.61 -0.55
C ASP A 239 17.81 -18.45 -1.65
N ARG A 240 17.90 -17.37 -2.43
CA ARG A 240 16.98 -17.07 -3.53
C ARG A 240 17.75 -16.89 -4.81
N PRO A 241 17.77 -17.88 -5.70
CA PRO A 241 18.46 -17.76 -6.96
C PRO A 241 17.88 -16.62 -7.79
N VAL A 242 18.72 -16.03 -8.64
CA VAL A 242 18.31 -14.94 -9.54
C VAL A 242 18.45 -15.40 -10.98
N LEU A 243 17.35 -15.35 -11.74
CA LEU A 243 17.39 -15.49 -13.19
C LEU A 243 17.80 -14.16 -13.81
N ALA A 244 18.72 -14.24 -14.75
CA ALA A 244 19.21 -13.10 -15.49
C ALA A 244 19.06 -13.37 -16.99
N ASN A 245 18.42 -12.44 -17.71
CA ASN A 245 18.42 -12.48 -19.16
C ASN A 245 19.76 -11.97 -19.71
N THR A 246 20.26 -12.59 -20.75
CA THR A 246 21.43 -12.14 -21.47
C THR A 246 21.22 -12.29 -22.98
N LYS A 247 22.06 -11.65 -23.78
CA LYS A 247 22.03 -11.83 -25.25
C LYS A 247 22.35 -13.26 -25.68
N GLU A 248 22.96 -14.06 -24.82
CA GLU A 248 23.35 -15.45 -25.08
C GLU A 248 22.32 -16.45 -24.51
N GLY A 249 21.28 -15.99 -23.89
CA GLY A 249 20.25 -16.78 -23.23
C GLY A 249 20.17 -16.50 -21.73
N VAL A 250 19.28 -17.21 -21.06
CA VAL A 250 19.05 -17.07 -19.61
C VAL A 250 20.20 -17.69 -18.82
N LYS A 251 20.59 -17.04 -17.73
CA LYS A 251 21.52 -17.56 -16.73
C LYS A 251 20.84 -17.56 -15.36
N CYS A 252 21.18 -18.51 -14.51
CA CYS A 252 20.78 -18.50 -13.12
C CYS A 252 21.99 -18.16 -12.27
N ILE A 253 21.91 -17.10 -11.45
CA ILE A 253 22.95 -16.72 -10.51
C ILE A 253 22.69 -17.50 -9.23
N VAL A 254 23.64 -18.36 -8.85
CA VAL A 254 23.53 -19.26 -7.69
C VAL A 254 24.60 -18.99 -6.63
N GLY A 255 25.47 -18.02 -6.86
CA GLY A 255 26.51 -17.65 -5.91
C GLY A 255 27.38 -16.50 -6.41
N TYR A 256 28.26 -16.06 -5.55
CA TYR A 256 29.26 -15.02 -5.86
C TYR A 256 30.35 -15.00 -4.80
N ASP A 257 31.50 -14.41 -5.18
CA ASP A 257 32.58 -14.01 -4.30
C ASP A 257 33.06 -12.58 -4.63
N GLU A 258 34.14 -12.13 -4.05
CA GLU A 258 34.70 -10.80 -4.29
C GLU A 258 35.02 -10.54 -5.78
N TYR A 259 35.32 -11.59 -6.56
CA TYR A 259 35.84 -11.48 -7.92
C TYR A 259 34.90 -12.04 -8.97
N ASN A 260 33.96 -12.94 -8.60
CA ASN A 260 33.17 -13.72 -9.53
C ASN A 260 31.71 -13.81 -9.13
N THR A 261 30.84 -14.03 -10.12
CA THR A 261 29.53 -14.63 -9.96
C THR A 261 29.58 -16.10 -10.34
N TYR A 262 28.73 -16.94 -9.75
CA TYR A 262 28.57 -18.35 -10.05
C TYR A 262 27.30 -18.48 -10.88
N LEU A 263 27.51 -18.79 -12.17
CA LEU A 263 26.44 -18.82 -13.16
C LEU A 263 26.15 -20.26 -13.57
N LEU A 264 24.86 -20.61 -13.56
CA LEU A 264 24.35 -21.88 -14.02
C LEU A 264 23.62 -21.67 -15.35
N ASN A 265 23.97 -22.46 -16.37
CA ASN A 265 23.21 -22.48 -17.62
C ASN A 265 21.96 -23.38 -17.48
N PRO A 266 20.89 -23.07 -18.21
CA PRO A 266 19.71 -23.93 -18.23
C PRO A 266 20.04 -25.36 -18.63
N GLY A 267 19.61 -26.31 -17.82
CA GLY A 267 19.79 -27.76 -18.05
C GLY A 267 21.18 -28.29 -17.74
N GLU A 268 22.08 -27.47 -17.18
CA GLU A 268 23.36 -27.93 -16.64
C GLU A 268 23.27 -28.22 -15.15
N ASP A 269 24.07 -29.15 -14.67
CA ASP A 269 24.13 -29.55 -13.26
C ASP A 269 25.32 -28.92 -12.52
N GLU A 270 26.14 -28.15 -13.21
CA GLU A 270 27.34 -27.50 -12.68
C GLU A 270 27.34 -26.03 -13.05
N TRP A 271 27.63 -25.16 -12.07
CA TRP A 271 27.84 -23.74 -12.28
C TRP A 271 29.32 -23.45 -12.67
N TYR A 272 29.57 -22.28 -13.21
CA TYR A 272 30.89 -21.82 -13.58
C TYR A 272 31.16 -20.40 -13.07
N TYR A 273 32.42 -20.08 -12.85
CA TYR A 273 32.86 -18.76 -12.47
C TYR A 273 32.79 -17.80 -13.66
N TYR A 274 32.25 -16.61 -13.42
CA TYR A 274 32.29 -15.52 -14.38
C TYR A 274 32.66 -14.23 -13.62
N GLY A 275 33.65 -13.46 -14.14
CA GLY A 275 34.18 -12.29 -13.45
C GLY A 275 33.06 -11.30 -13.09
N ILE A 276 33.09 -10.74 -11.87
CA ILE A 276 32.02 -9.87 -11.38
C ILE A 276 31.80 -8.64 -12.29
N GLN A 277 32.88 -8.06 -12.84
CA GLN A 277 32.77 -6.95 -13.79
C GLN A 277 32.21 -7.40 -15.13
N ASP A 278 32.68 -8.54 -15.62
CA ASP A 278 32.17 -9.12 -16.88
C ASP A 278 30.70 -9.48 -16.77
N SER A 279 30.25 -9.98 -15.59
CA SER A 279 28.85 -10.25 -15.30
C SER A 279 28.02 -8.97 -15.30
N THR A 280 28.53 -7.91 -14.68
CA THR A 280 27.89 -6.59 -14.67
C THR A 280 27.69 -6.09 -16.10
N ASP A 281 28.72 -6.17 -16.94
CA ASP A 281 28.65 -5.73 -18.33
C ASP A 281 27.72 -6.63 -19.17
N LEU A 282 27.73 -7.95 -18.91
CA LEU A 282 26.87 -8.93 -19.58
C LEU A 282 25.39 -8.64 -19.33
N PHE A 283 25.01 -8.44 -18.07
CA PHE A 283 23.62 -8.19 -17.69
C PHE A 283 23.17 -6.79 -18.09
N LEU A 284 24.02 -5.77 -17.91
CA LEU A 284 23.74 -4.41 -18.38
C LEU A 284 23.49 -4.35 -19.89
N ALA A 285 24.26 -5.10 -20.67
CA ALA A 285 24.09 -5.18 -22.14
C ALA A 285 22.75 -5.80 -22.57
N ALA A 286 22.07 -6.52 -21.68
CA ALA A 286 20.73 -7.07 -21.85
C ALA A 286 19.62 -6.26 -21.15
N GLY A 287 19.99 -5.14 -20.50
CA GLY A 287 19.05 -4.24 -19.84
C GLY A 287 18.78 -4.57 -18.37
N ASN A 288 19.65 -5.37 -17.74
CA ASN A 288 19.48 -5.80 -16.33
C ASN A 288 18.10 -6.40 -16.07
N GLU A 289 17.69 -7.35 -16.88
CA GLU A 289 16.43 -8.06 -16.72
C GLU A 289 16.64 -9.25 -15.78
N PHE A 290 16.10 -9.14 -14.55
CA PHE A 290 16.30 -10.12 -13.49
C PHE A 290 14.96 -10.53 -12.86
N TYR A 291 14.89 -11.78 -12.39
CA TYR A 291 13.74 -12.32 -11.65
C TYR A 291 14.23 -13.16 -10.47
N SER A 292 13.54 -13.00 -9.34
CA SER A 292 13.71 -13.85 -8.16
C SER A 292 12.35 -14.05 -7.48
N TYR A 293 12.31 -14.46 -6.22
CA TYR A 293 11.07 -14.62 -5.47
C TYR A 293 11.19 -14.14 -4.03
N ILE A 294 10.05 -13.87 -3.43
CA ILE A 294 9.91 -13.58 -2.00
C ILE A 294 8.91 -14.55 -1.36
N GLU A 295 8.98 -14.70 -0.05
CA GLU A 295 8.00 -15.47 0.70
C GLU A 295 6.61 -14.81 0.60
N LYS A 296 5.56 -15.67 0.59
CA LYS A 296 4.16 -15.18 0.57
C LYS A 296 3.71 -14.69 1.93
#